data_454c08e0c8d4bbd43a5a892e0c5a2b3b
#
_entry.id   454c08e0c8d4bbd43a5a892e0c5a2b3b
#
_cell.length_a   1.000
_cell.length_b   1.000
_cell.length_c   1.000
_cell.angle_alpha   90.00
_cell.angle_beta   90.00
_cell.angle_gamma   90.00
#
_symmetry.space_group_name_H-M   'P 1'
#
loop_
_entity.id
_entity.type
_entity.pdbx_description
1 polymer ?
#
loop_
_entity_poly.entity_id
_entity_poly.type
_entity_poly.pdbx_seq_one_letter_code
_entity_poly.pdbx_strand_id
1 'polypeptide(L)'
;MSREKIILAPQKGPQEKFLATSADVCIYGGAAGGGKTFGLLLEPLRHMKNRDFNAVIFRRNYTQVTSPGGLWDSSRKIYSLVQGSYPLKTPKLHWTFAKGATVNFAHLGSDDDCLDWQGSQITMIGFDELTHFTEYQFFYMMSRNRTDSGVKPYIRATCNPDADSWVATFIEWWIDQETGYPIKERSGKIRWMIRLNDVIHWVDSREEAIQLAMENNIKREEAETMPKSVTFIASTLQDNKILMKNDPGYLANLQ
;
A
#
# COMPACT_ATOMS: atom_id res chain seq x y z
N MET A 1 -5.85 5.41 -39.14
CA MET A 1 -6.55 5.11 -37.91
C MET A 1 -5.87 5.82 -36.75
N SER A 2 -6.51 6.85 -36.17
CA SER A 2 -6.00 7.52 -34.97
C SER A 2 -6.01 6.49 -33.82
N ARG A 3 -4.84 6.20 -33.24
CA ARG A 3 -4.80 5.38 -32.03
C ARG A 3 -5.51 6.17 -30.93
N GLU A 4 -6.61 5.62 -30.42
CA GLU A 4 -7.24 6.17 -29.20
C GLU A 4 -6.21 6.28 -28.09
N LYS A 5 -6.10 7.46 -27.52
CA LYS A 5 -5.16 7.72 -26.42
C LYS A 5 -5.73 7.10 -25.16
N ILE A 6 -5.15 6.00 -24.72
CA ILE A 6 -5.50 5.38 -23.42
C ILE A 6 -4.87 6.21 -22.30
N ILE A 7 -5.68 6.64 -21.35
CA ILE A 7 -5.24 7.39 -20.19
C ILE A 7 -5.36 6.47 -18.97
N LEU A 8 -4.22 6.17 -18.33
CA LEU A 8 -4.17 5.50 -17.03
C LEU A 8 -4.14 6.59 -15.94
N ALA A 9 -5.23 6.75 -15.23
CA ALA A 9 -5.37 7.75 -14.19
C ALA A 9 -6.23 7.23 -13.02
N PRO A 10 -6.00 7.72 -11.80
CA PRO A 10 -6.89 7.43 -10.68
C PRO A 10 -8.28 8.03 -10.91
N GLN A 11 -9.29 7.42 -10.32
CA GLN A 11 -10.59 8.03 -10.18
C GLN A 11 -10.52 9.15 -9.14
N LYS A 12 -11.28 10.24 -9.39
CA LYS A 12 -11.37 11.37 -8.45
C LYS A 12 -11.86 10.92 -7.07
N GLY A 13 -11.31 11.52 -6.04
CA GLY A 13 -11.67 11.25 -4.66
C GLY A 13 -10.64 10.35 -3.93
N PRO A 14 -11.05 9.25 -3.29
CA PRO A 14 -10.16 8.45 -2.46
C PRO A 14 -8.94 7.87 -3.20
N GLN A 15 -9.09 7.42 -4.45
CA GLN A 15 -7.99 6.90 -5.26
C GLN A 15 -6.94 7.98 -5.56
N GLU A 16 -7.40 9.18 -5.90
CA GLU A 16 -6.54 10.35 -6.13
C GLU A 16 -5.78 10.74 -4.86
N LYS A 17 -6.48 10.76 -3.70
CA LYS A 17 -5.84 11.01 -2.39
C LYS A 17 -4.79 9.96 -2.04
N PHE A 18 -5.08 8.68 -2.32
CA PHE A 18 -4.14 7.59 -2.09
C PHE A 18 -2.85 7.74 -2.89
N LEU A 19 -2.96 8.11 -4.16
CA LEU A 19 -1.79 8.34 -5.02
C LEU A 19 -1.09 9.69 -4.73
N ALA A 20 -1.79 10.68 -4.19
CA ALA A 20 -1.23 12.00 -3.92
C ALA A 20 -0.55 12.12 -2.54
N THR A 21 -0.78 11.17 -1.62
CA THR A 21 -0.26 11.28 -0.27
C THR A 21 1.26 11.22 -0.20
N SER A 22 1.85 12.04 0.65
CA SER A 22 3.28 12.03 0.99
C SER A 22 3.63 11.15 2.19
N ALA A 23 2.64 10.51 2.82
CA ALA A 23 2.86 9.66 3.99
C ALA A 23 3.77 8.46 3.67
N ASP A 24 4.62 8.11 4.63
CA ASP A 24 5.49 6.93 4.53
C ASP A 24 4.68 5.64 4.43
N VAL A 25 3.58 5.57 5.19
CA VAL A 25 2.63 4.46 5.16
C VAL A 25 1.25 5.01 4.83
N CYS A 26 0.61 4.47 3.80
CA CYS A 26 -0.78 4.78 3.49
C CYS A 26 -1.61 3.51 3.38
N ILE A 27 -2.68 3.44 4.17
CA ILE A 27 -3.65 2.35 4.13
C ILE A 27 -4.92 2.87 3.44
N TYR A 28 -5.29 2.23 2.33
CA TYR A 28 -6.48 2.53 1.55
C TYR A 28 -7.56 1.51 1.89
N GLY A 29 -8.47 1.88 2.76
CA GLY A 29 -9.49 0.99 3.31
C GLY A 29 -10.90 1.28 2.81
N GLY A 30 -11.76 0.27 2.87
CA GLY A 30 -13.17 0.41 2.54
C GLY A 30 -13.78 -0.88 1.97
N ALA A 31 -15.06 -0.83 1.61
CA ALA A 31 -15.80 -1.96 1.09
C ALA A 31 -15.17 -2.58 -0.17
N ALA A 32 -15.53 -3.84 -0.44
CA ALA A 32 -15.19 -4.51 -1.70
C ALA A 32 -15.66 -3.68 -2.90
N GLY A 33 -14.93 -3.76 -4.01
CA GLY A 33 -15.27 -3.02 -5.23
C GLY A 33 -14.87 -1.55 -5.23
N GLY A 34 -14.27 -1.01 -4.17
CA GLY A 34 -13.82 0.40 -4.09
C GLY A 34 -12.64 0.79 -5.00
N GLY A 35 -12.15 -0.12 -5.86
CA GLY A 35 -11.03 0.16 -6.78
C GLY A 35 -9.66 0.23 -6.11
N LYS A 36 -9.52 -0.34 -4.91
CA LYS A 36 -8.30 -0.27 -4.09
C LYS A 36 -7.09 -0.92 -4.76
N THR A 37 -7.23 -2.17 -5.22
CA THR A 37 -6.17 -2.90 -5.93
C THR A 37 -5.71 -2.18 -7.20
N PHE A 38 -6.65 -1.53 -7.93
CA PHE A 38 -6.28 -0.71 -9.08
C PHE A 38 -5.41 0.46 -8.68
N GLY A 39 -5.77 1.20 -7.63
CA GLY A 39 -4.95 2.27 -7.06
C GLY A 39 -3.56 1.79 -6.65
N LEU A 40 -3.48 0.63 -5.97
CA LEU A 40 -2.22 0.04 -5.54
C LEU A 40 -1.32 -0.32 -6.75
N LEU A 41 -1.90 -0.83 -7.84
CA LEU A 41 -1.16 -1.15 -9.06
C LEU A 41 -0.75 0.10 -9.86
N LEU A 42 -1.45 1.21 -9.74
CA LEU A 42 -1.03 2.47 -10.36
C LEU A 42 0.17 3.11 -9.66
N GLU A 43 0.33 2.89 -8.36
CA GLU A 43 1.31 3.59 -7.53
C GLU A 43 2.77 3.46 -8.03
N PRO A 44 3.28 2.26 -8.39
CA PRO A 44 4.65 2.12 -8.90
C PRO A 44 4.91 2.87 -10.21
N LEU A 45 3.87 3.11 -11.02
CA LEU A 45 4.03 3.70 -12.36
C LEU A 45 4.60 5.12 -12.33
N ARG A 46 4.47 5.83 -11.21
CA ARG A 46 5.09 7.17 -11.03
C ARG A 46 6.61 7.13 -11.12
N HIS A 47 7.21 5.98 -10.78
CA HIS A 47 8.66 5.79 -10.72
C HIS A 47 9.22 4.93 -11.85
N MET A 48 8.43 4.56 -12.85
CA MET A 48 8.84 3.66 -13.95
C MET A 48 10.02 4.18 -14.80
N LYS A 49 10.35 5.48 -14.66
CA LYS A 49 11.51 6.10 -15.33
C LYS A 49 12.79 6.05 -14.49
N ASN A 50 12.72 5.63 -13.26
CA ASN A 50 13.86 5.50 -12.37
C ASN A 50 14.40 4.07 -12.44
N ARG A 51 15.65 3.91 -12.92
CA ARG A 51 16.27 2.61 -13.16
C ARG A 51 16.36 1.74 -11.90
N ASP A 52 16.63 2.35 -10.77
CA ASP A 52 16.94 1.68 -9.52
C ASP A 52 15.70 1.51 -8.63
N PHE A 53 14.53 1.96 -9.13
CA PHE A 53 13.27 1.77 -8.42
C PHE A 53 12.80 0.31 -8.51
N ASN A 54 12.49 -0.24 -7.35
CA ASN A 54 11.84 -1.54 -7.25
C ASN A 54 10.63 -1.48 -6.33
N ALA A 55 9.58 -2.18 -6.71
CA ALA A 55 8.41 -2.41 -5.88
C ALA A 55 8.17 -3.90 -5.70
N VAL A 56 7.61 -4.28 -4.55
CA VAL A 56 7.08 -5.62 -4.32
C VAL A 56 5.67 -5.48 -3.78
N ILE A 57 4.71 -6.15 -4.42
CA ILE A 57 3.31 -6.17 -4.00
C ILE A 57 2.97 -7.58 -3.53
N PHE A 58 2.51 -7.66 -2.28
CA PHE A 58 2.23 -8.92 -1.59
C PHE A 58 0.73 -9.21 -1.53
N ARG A 59 0.40 -10.49 -1.65
CA ARG A 59 -0.85 -11.12 -1.23
C ARG A 59 -0.57 -12.21 -0.20
N ARG A 60 -1.56 -12.60 0.57
CA ARG A 60 -1.40 -13.67 1.57
C ARG A 60 -0.98 -14.99 0.95
N ASN A 61 -1.60 -15.40 -0.17
CA ASN A 61 -1.40 -16.69 -0.80
C ASN A 61 -0.98 -16.54 -2.26
N TYR A 62 -0.11 -17.44 -2.72
CA TYR A 62 0.32 -17.47 -4.13
C TYR A 62 -0.85 -17.62 -5.11
N THR A 63 -1.85 -18.43 -4.77
CA THR A 63 -3.07 -18.60 -5.57
C THR A 63 -3.79 -17.27 -5.76
N GLN A 64 -3.89 -16.42 -4.73
CA GLN A 64 -4.51 -15.08 -4.85
C GLN A 64 -3.72 -14.14 -5.75
N VAL A 65 -2.41 -14.36 -5.90
CA VAL A 65 -1.59 -13.61 -6.86
C VAL A 65 -1.88 -14.05 -8.29
N THR A 66 -2.02 -15.36 -8.55
CA THR A 66 -1.98 -15.96 -9.89
C THR A 66 -3.31 -16.36 -10.48
N SER A 67 -4.38 -16.49 -9.67
CA SER A 67 -5.73 -16.84 -10.14
C SER A 67 -6.28 -15.85 -11.15
N PRO A 68 -7.22 -16.27 -12.01
CA PRO A 68 -7.95 -15.37 -12.89
C PRO A 68 -8.58 -14.21 -12.10
N GLY A 69 -8.34 -12.98 -12.55
CA GLY A 69 -8.75 -11.78 -11.80
C GLY A 69 -7.88 -11.44 -10.59
N GLY A 70 -6.89 -12.26 -10.25
CA GLY A 70 -5.94 -12.00 -9.19
C GLY A 70 -4.99 -10.85 -9.50
N LEU A 71 -4.03 -10.64 -8.60
CA LEU A 71 -3.15 -9.47 -8.64
C LEU A 71 -2.30 -9.43 -9.92
N TRP A 72 -1.74 -10.58 -10.34
CA TRP A 72 -0.96 -10.70 -11.56
C TRP A 72 -1.80 -10.41 -12.82
N ASP A 73 -2.99 -11.00 -12.90
CA ASP A 73 -3.89 -10.80 -14.05
C ASP A 73 -4.38 -9.34 -14.14
N SER A 74 -4.67 -8.72 -13.00
CA SER A 74 -5.00 -7.30 -12.92
C SER A 74 -3.84 -6.42 -13.36
N SER A 75 -2.60 -6.75 -12.98
CA SER A 75 -1.41 -6.02 -13.42
C SER A 75 -1.22 -6.08 -14.94
N ARG A 76 -1.54 -7.22 -15.58
CA ARG A 76 -1.46 -7.36 -17.03
C ARG A 76 -2.39 -6.40 -17.77
N LYS A 77 -3.58 -6.14 -17.23
CA LYS A 77 -4.54 -5.19 -17.82
C LYS A 77 -4.04 -3.74 -17.77
N ILE A 78 -3.19 -3.42 -16.81
CA ILE A 78 -2.68 -2.06 -16.58
C ILE A 78 -1.30 -1.89 -17.23
N TYR A 79 -0.34 -2.74 -16.88
CA TYR A 79 1.05 -2.53 -17.24
C TYR A 79 1.35 -2.83 -18.71
N SER A 80 0.58 -3.72 -19.36
CA SER A 80 0.72 -3.93 -20.79
C SER A 80 0.40 -2.68 -21.65
N LEU A 81 -0.30 -1.71 -21.08
CA LEU A 81 -0.58 -0.42 -21.72
C LEU A 81 0.59 0.56 -21.62
N VAL A 82 1.58 0.27 -20.78
CA VAL A 82 2.78 1.11 -20.61
C VAL A 82 3.82 0.71 -21.65
N GLN A 83 4.21 1.67 -22.49
CA GLN A 83 5.18 1.42 -23.54
C GLN A 83 6.54 0.95 -22.96
N GLY A 84 7.07 -0.15 -23.52
CA GLY A 84 8.35 -0.73 -23.10
C GLY A 84 8.29 -1.50 -21.78
N SER A 85 7.09 -1.84 -21.30
CA SER A 85 6.92 -2.80 -20.23
C SER A 85 6.86 -4.23 -20.77
N TYR A 86 7.39 -5.17 -20.00
CA TYR A 86 7.27 -6.59 -20.29
C TYR A 86 7.19 -7.43 -19.03
N PRO A 87 6.32 -8.46 -19.03
CA PRO A 87 6.15 -9.38 -17.90
C PRO A 87 7.14 -10.53 -17.99
N LEU A 88 7.66 -10.94 -16.84
CA LEU A 88 8.41 -12.17 -16.63
C LEU A 88 7.73 -13.03 -15.57
N LYS A 89 7.64 -14.33 -15.82
CA LYS A 89 6.99 -15.28 -14.88
C LYS A 89 7.99 -16.16 -14.14
N THR A 90 9.18 -16.32 -14.71
CA THR A 90 10.21 -17.22 -14.18
C THR A 90 11.51 -16.43 -14.02
N PRO A 91 12.26 -16.56 -12.93
CA PRO A 91 11.95 -17.37 -11.72
C PRO A 91 10.90 -16.76 -10.79
N LYS A 92 10.57 -15.49 -10.95
CA LYS A 92 9.60 -14.76 -10.11
C LYS A 92 8.65 -13.94 -11.00
N LEU A 93 7.42 -13.76 -10.53
CA LEU A 93 6.45 -12.90 -11.22
C LEU A 93 6.85 -11.44 -11.08
N HIS A 94 7.25 -10.79 -12.17
CA HIS A 94 7.56 -9.37 -12.15
C HIS A 94 7.34 -8.70 -13.51
N TRP A 95 7.22 -7.40 -13.46
CA TRP A 95 7.27 -6.50 -14.62
C TRP A 95 8.56 -5.71 -14.60
N THR A 96 9.15 -5.56 -15.78
CA THR A 96 10.25 -4.61 -16.00
C THR A 96 9.75 -3.52 -16.94
N PHE A 97 10.12 -2.28 -16.65
CA PHE A 97 9.79 -1.12 -17.46
C PHE A 97 11.00 -0.64 -18.25
N ALA A 98 10.76 0.10 -19.34
CA ALA A 98 11.78 0.48 -20.35
C ALA A 98 13.09 1.06 -19.77
N LYS A 99 13.05 1.71 -18.61
CA LYS A 99 14.23 2.29 -17.96
C LYS A 99 14.87 1.41 -16.90
N GLY A 100 14.31 0.23 -16.61
CA GLY A 100 14.85 -0.73 -15.65
C GLY A 100 14.09 -0.84 -14.34
N ALA A 101 13.15 0.06 -14.05
CA ALA A 101 12.28 -0.09 -12.88
C ALA A 101 11.54 -1.44 -12.89
N THR A 102 11.32 -2.03 -11.71
CA THR A 102 10.67 -3.33 -11.58
C THR A 102 9.52 -3.31 -10.60
N VAL A 103 8.49 -4.10 -10.87
CA VAL A 103 7.40 -4.41 -9.95
C VAL A 103 7.26 -5.91 -9.82
N ASN A 104 7.55 -6.43 -8.63
CA ASN A 104 7.50 -7.84 -8.31
C ASN A 104 6.18 -8.17 -7.59
N PHE A 105 5.71 -9.40 -7.79
CA PHE A 105 4.52 -9.92 -7.12
C PHE A 105 4.91 -11.15 -6.32
N ALA A 106 4.58 -11.15 -5.03
CA ALA A 106 4.96 -12.19 -4.09
C ALA A 106 3.83 -12.49 -3.09
N HIS A 107 4.06 -13.46 -2.23
CA HIS A 107 3.15 -13.79 -1.14
C HIS A 107 3.92 -13.98 0.17
N LEU A 108 3.20 -13.88 1.27
CA LEU A 108 3.66 -14.18 2.61
C LEU A 108 2.58 -15.06 3.29
N GLY A 109 2.69 -16.38 3.11
CA GLY A 109 1.73 -17.36 3.63
C GLY A 109 1.90 -17.64 5.12
N SER A 110 3.12 -17.44 5.65
CA SER A 110 3.48 -17.60 7.05
C SER A 110 4.42 -16.48 7.49
N ASP A 111 4.68 -16.38 8.78
CA ASP A 111 5.65 -15.44 9.32
C ASP A 111 7.08 -15.79 8.88
N ASP A 112 7.36 -17.09 8.71
CA ASP A 112 8.66 -17.58 8.24
C ASP A 112 8.98 -17.12 6.82
N ASP A 113 7.99 -16.91 5.96
CA ASP A 113 8.21 -16.42 4.59
C ASP A 113 8.86 -15.02 4.57
N CYS A 114 8.78 -14.29 5.67
CA CYS A 114 9.47 -13.02 5.83
C CYS A 114 11.00 -13.19 5.76
N LEU A 115 11.52 -14.33 6.18
CA LEU A 115 12.96 -14.60 6.19
C LEU A 115 13.55 -14.67 4.78
N ASP A 116 12.76 -15.05 3.79
CA ASP A 116 13.17 -15.02 2.37
C ASP A 116 13.53 -13.61 1.87
N TRP A 117 13.07 -12.59 2.60
CA TRP A 117 13.34 -11.19 2.32
C TRP A 117 14.49 -10.62 3.14
N GLN A 118 15.19 -11.44 3.92
CA GLN A 118 16.34 -11.01 4.68
C GLN A 118 17.41 -10.43 3.74
N GLY A 119 17.93 -9.26 4.08
CA GLY A 119 18.91 -8.56 3.24
C GLY A 119 18.32 -7.76 2.07
N SER A 120 17.05 -7.92 1.74
CA SER A 120 16.41 -7.20 0.63
C SER A 120 16.34 -5.69 0.89
N GLN A 121 16.35 -4.95 -0.23
CA GLN A 121 16.10 -3.52 -0.28
C GLN A 121 14.90 -3.29 -1.21
N ILE A 122 13.83 -2.73 -0.67
CA ILE A 122 12.58 -2.54 -1.41
C ILE A 122 12.15 -1.08 -1.27
N THR A 123 12.09 -0.37 -2.39
CA THR A 123 11.71 1.05 -2.42
C THR A 123 10.24 1.25 -2.09
N MET A 124 9.37 0.46 -2.72
CA MET A 124 7.94 0.47 -2.44
C MET A 124 7.47 -0.93 -2.03
N ILE A 125 6.87 -1.05 -0.86
CA ILE A 125 6.19 -2.27 -0.44
C ILE A 125 4.69 -2.06 -0.56
N GLY A 126 4.03 -2.96 -1.31
CA GLY A 126 2.58 -3.02 -1.44
C GLY A 126 2.00 -4.20 -0.66
N PHE A 127 0.99 -3.98 0.17
CA PHE A 127 0.18 -5.06 0.75
C PHE A 127 -1.24 -4.96 0.18
N ASP A 128 -1.64 -5.94 -0.58
CA ASP A 128 -3.03 -6.03 -1.04
C ASP A 128 -3.82 -6.94 -0.10
N GLU A 129 -4.88 -6.41 0.51
CA GLU A 129 -5.65 -6.99 1.62
C GLU A 129 -4.81 -7.14 2.91
N LEU A 130 -4.39 -6.01 3.49
CA LEU A 130 -3.51 -5.95 4.66
C LEU A 130 -4.02 -6.74 5.87
N THR A 131 -5.34 -6.81 6.07
CA THR A 131 -5.96 -7.57 7.16
C THR A 131 -5.68 -9.08 7.11
N HIS A 132 -5.22 -9.59 5.97
CA HIS A 132 -4.82 -10.99 5.84
C HIS A 132 -3.40 -11.28 6.35
N PHE A 133 -2.60 -10.26 6.60
CA PHE A 133 -1.22 -10.40 7.10
C PHE A 133 -1.17 -10.25 8.60
N THR A 134 -0.17 -10.85 9.22
CA THR A 134 0.10 -10.63 10.64
C THR A 134 0.76 -9.27 10.86
N GLU A 135 0.63 -8.73 12.07
CA GLU A 135 1.35 -7.53 12.48
C GLU A 135 2.87 -7.72 12.36
N TYR A 136 3.37 -8.92 12.72
CA TYR A 136 4.77 -9.29 12.55
C TYR A 136 5.23 -9.15 11.09
N GLN A 137 4.48 -9.71 10.13
CA GLN A 137 4.81 -9.62 8.71
C GLN A 137 4.91 -8.17 8.23
N PHE A 138 3.97 -7.32 8.64
CA PHE A 138 3.97 -5.91 8.27
C PHE A 138 5.22 -5.18 8.80
N PHE A 139 5.52 -5.29 10.08
CA PHE A 139 6.66 -4.59 10.68
C PHE A 139 8.01 -5.19 10.27
N TYR A 140 8.08 -6.51 10.07
CA TYR A 140 9.27 -7.13 9.52
C TYR A 140 9.58 -6.59 8.12
N MET A 141 8.59 -6.56 7.23
CA MET A 141 8.77 -6.02 5.89
C MET A 141 9.04 -4.51 5.89
N MET A 142 8.49 -3.76 6.82
CA MET A 142 8.84 -2.34 6.99
C MET A 142 10.35 -2.15 7.24
N SER A 143 11.02 -3.07 7.93
CA SER A 143 12.47 -3.04 8.11
C SER A 143 13.26 -3.31 6.81
N ARG A 144 12.61 -3.87 5.77
CA ARG A 144 13.18 -4.07 4.42
C ARG A 144 12.90 -2.91 3.49
N ASN A 145 12.07 -1.96 3.91
CA ASN A 145 11.71 -0.77 3.14
C ASN A 145 12.84 0.27 3.16
N ARG A 146 13.84 0.03 2.32
CA ARG A 146 15.05 0.85 2.17
C ARG A 146 15.51 0.81 0.71
N THR A 147 16.30 1.80 0.26
CA THR A 147 16.66 1.91 -1.15
C THR A 147 17.83 2.86 -1.39
N ASP A 148 18.53 2.64 -2.48
CA ASP A 148 19.55 3.53 -3.03
C ASP A 148 19.04 4.27 -4.30
N SER A 149 17.74 4.13 -4.62
CA SER A 149 17.15 4.68 -5.84
C SER A 149 16.96 6.21 -5.85
N GLY A 150 17.20 6.87 -4.71
CA GLY A 150 16.90 8.30 -4.54
C GLY A 150 15.41 8.60 -4.30
N VAL A 151 14.54 7.60 -4.33
CA VAL A 151 13.14 7.72 -3.93
C VAL A 151 13.03 7.41 -2.44
N LYS A 152 12.38 8.25 -1.66
CA LYS A 152 12.11 7.94 -0.25
C LYS A 152 11.33 6.62 -0.17
N PRO A 153 11.79 5.62 0.63
CA PRO A 153 11.07 4.36 0.78
C PRO A 153 9.70 4.56 1.38
N TYR A 154 8.69 3.81 0.91
CA TYR A 154 7.32 3.95 1.39
C TYR A 154 6.50 2.66 1.26
N ILE A 155 5.40 2.61 2.02
CA ILE A 155 4.47 1.48 2.06
C ILE A 155 3.09 1.94 1.59
N ARG A 156 2.46 1.13 0.78
CA ARG A 156 1.07 1.28 0.34
C ARG A 156 0.30 0.00 0.62
N ALA A 157 -0.82 0.12 1.29
CA ALA A 157 -1.64 -1.04 1.61
C ALA A 157 -3.09 -0.82 1.25
N THR A 158 -3.78 -1.89 0.90
CA THR A 158 -5.24 -1.90 0.79
C THR A 158 -5.82 -2.77 1.87
N CYS A 159 -7.03 -2.50 2.33
CA CYS A 159 -7.75 -3.40 3.22
C CYS A 159 -9.27 -3.27 3.06
N ASN A 160 -9.96 -4.37 3.36
CA ASN A 160 -11.33 -4.32 3.83
C ASN A 160 -11.24 -4.28 5.36
N PRO A 161 -11.67 -3.21 6.03
CA PRO A 161 -11.58 -3.12 7.47
C PRO A 161 -12.27 -4.31 8.14
N ASP A 162 -11.57 -4.93 9.07
CA ASP A 162 -12.02 -6.05 9.87
C ASP A 162 -11.75 -5.71 11.33
N ALA A 163 -12.81 -5.64 12.13
CA ALA A 163 -12.74 -5.20 13.53
C ALA A 163 -11.86 -6.12 14.40
N ASP A 164 -11.74 -7.40 14.02
CA ASP A 164 -10.96 -8.39 14.76
C ASP A 164 -9.48 -8.44 14.33
N SER A 165 -9.08 -7.60 13.37
CA SER A 165 -7.70 -7.57 12.89
C SER A 165 -6.83 -6.56 13.67
N TRP A 166 -5.52 -6.82 13.74
CA TRP A 166 -4.54 -5.85 14.26
C TRP A 166 -4.60 -4.49 13.54
N VAL A 167 -5.03 -4.51 12.26
CA VAL A 167 -5.18 -3.30 11.45
C VAL A 167 -6.23 -2.38 12.03
N ALA A 168 -7.30 -2.92 12.65
CA ALA A 168 -8.33 -2.11 13.29
C ALA A 168 -7.73 -1.24 14.40
N THR A 169 -6.89 -1.82 15.26
CA THR A 169 -6.16 -1.09 16.32
C THR A 169 -5.16 -0.10 15.71
N PHE A 170 -4.47 -0.48 14.63
CA PHE A 170 -3.47 0.37 13.98
C PHE A 170 -4.08 1.64 13.36
N ILE A 171 -5.32 1.57 12.85
CA ILE A 171 -6.02 2.71 12.23
C ILE A 171 -7.13 3.30 13.12
N GLU A 172 -7.22 2.90 14.39
CA GLU A 172 -8.32 3.25 15.29
C GLU A 172 -8.63 4.76 15.35
N TRP A 173 -7.59 5.61 15.28
CA TRP A 173 -7.78 7.06 15.30
C TRP A 173 -8.61 7.59 14.13
N TRP A 174 -8.58 6.92 12.98
CA TRP A 174 -9.36 7.30 11.79
C TRP A 174 -10.78 6.72 11.78
N ILE A 175 -11.09 5.84 12.74
CA ILE A 175 -12.35 5.10 12.81
C ILE A 175 -13.13 5.58 14.03
N ASP A 176 -14.41 5.80 13.85
CA ASP A 176 -15.35 6.05 14.93
C ASP A 176 -15.60 4.72 15.67
N GLN A 177 -15.27 4.69 16.96
CA GLN A 177 -15.29 3.46 17.75
C GLN A 177 -16.71 3.01 18.16
N GLU A 178 -17.70 3.89 18.07
CA GLU A 178 -19.10 3.55 18.35
C GLU A 178 -19.77 2.92 17.13
N THR A 179 -19.47 3.45 15.94
CA THR A 179 -20.13 3.03 14.70
C THR A 179 -19.30 2.08 13.84
N GLY A 180 -17.98 1.99 14.06
CA GLY A 180 -17.04 1.24 13.24
C GLY A 180 -16.79 1.87 11.85
N TYR A 181 -17.36 3.05 11.56
CA TYR A 181 -17.16 3.73 10.28
C TYR A 181 -16.00 4.72 10.32
N PRO A 182 -15.36 4.97 9.16
CA PRO A 182 -14.32 6.00 9.05
C PRO A 182 -14.84 7.41 9.38
N ILE A 183 -14.09 8.14 10.18
CA ILE A 183 -14.34 9.56 10.45
C ILE A 183 -13.90 10.34 9.21
N LYS A 184 -14.85 10.93 8.51
CA LYS A 184 -14.65 11.59 7.22
C LYS A 184 -13.59 12.69 7.27
N GLU A 185 -13.58 13.47 8.34
CA GLU A 185 -12.66 14.60 8.57
C GLU A 185 -11.24 14.14 8.84
N ARG A 186 -11.05 12.88 9.24
CA ARG A 186 -9.74 12.27 9.51
C ARG A 186 -9.18 11.49 8.32
N SER A 187 -10.02 11.13 7.35
CA SER A 187 -9.59 10.42 6.15
C SER A 187 -8.57 11.23 5.34
N GLY A 188 -7.37 10.70 5.19
CA GLY A 188 -6.24 11.35 4.53
C GLY A 188 -5.42 12.29 5.42
N LYS A 189 -5.80 12.49 6.68
CA LYS A 189 -4.93 13.20 7.63
C LYS A 189 -3.75 12.33 8.03
N ILE A 190 -2.58 12.94 8.13
CA ILE A 190 -1.33 12.28 8.52
C ILE A 190 -1.20 12.34 10.04
N ARG A 191 -0.87 11.22 10.65
CA ARG A 191 -0.33 11.12 11.99
C ARG A 191 1.08 10.55 11.94
N TRP A 192 1.80 10.71 13.02
CA TRP A 192 3.15 10.19 13.14
C TRP A 192 3.19 9.05 14.15
N MET A 193 3.89 8.00 13.81
CA MET A 193 4.18 6.92 14.72
C MET A 193 5.67 6.80 14.98
N ILE A 194 5.99 6.38 16.18
CA ILE A 194 7.32 5.94 16.57
C ILE A 194 7.20 4.63 17.34
N ARG A 195 8.09 3.69 17.09
CA ARG A 195 8.12 2.43 17.81
C ARG A 195 9.26 2.44 18.83
N LEU A 196 8.91 2.35 20.11
CA LEU A 196 9.84 2.32 21.22
C LEU A 196 9.58 1.07 22.04
N ASN A 197 10.61 0.24 22.26
CA ASN A 197 10.48 -1.02 23.02
C ASN A 197 9.31 -1.90 22.54
N ASP A 198 9.17 -2.05 21.23
CA ASP A 198 8.09 -2.78 20.55
C ASP A 198 6.67 -2.21 20.75
N VAL A 199 6.54 -1.05 21.36
CA VAL A 199 5.27 -0.33 21.51
C VAL A 199 5.19 0.81 20.49
N ILE A 200 4.04 0.93 19.83
CA ILE A 200 3.76 2.03 18.91
C ILE A 200 3.19 3.20 19.70
N HIS A 201 3.84 4.33 19.57
CA HIS A 201 3.36 5.61 20.12
C HIS A 201 2.91 6.50 18.97
N TRP A 202 1.71 7.05 19.10
CA TRP A 202 1.10 7.94 18.13
C TRP A 202 1.15 9.39 18.59
N VAL A 203 1.62 10.28 17.72
CA VAL A 203 1.70 11.72 17.95
C VAL A 203 1.22 12.48 16.72
N ASP A 204 1.03 13.80 16.86
CA ASP A 204 0.45 14.62 15.79
C ASP A 204 1.51 15.29 14.91
N SER A 205 2.77 15.32 15.35
CA SER A 205 3.87 15.88 14.56
C SER A 205 5.12 15.00 14.59
N ARG A 206 6.00 15.21 13.60
CA ARG A 206 7.31 14.55 13.54
C ARG A 206 8.20 14.99 14.70
N GLU A 207 8.10 16.24 15.06
CA GLU A 207 8.88 16.84 16.15
C GLU A 207 8.51 16.24 17.50
N GLU A 208 7.22 16.01 17.77
CA GLU A 208 6.78 15.30 18.97
C GLU A 208 7.30 13.86 19.02
N ALA A 209 7.33 13.14 17.88
CA ALA A 209 7.89 11.80 17.82
C ALA A 209 9.40 11.80 18.13
N ILE A 210 10.15 12.78 17.61
CA ILE A 210 11.58 12.93 17.89
C ILE A 210 11.79 13.25 19.37
N GLN A 211 11.01 14.17 19.93
CA GLN A 211 11.09 14.54 21.34
C GLN A 211 10.82 13.33 22.24
N LEU A 212 9.79 12.53 21.93
CA LEU A 212 9.47 11.32 22.67
C LEU A 212 10.62 10.29 22.64
N ALA A 213 11.30 10.15 21.50
CA ALA A 213 12.47 9.29 21.39
C ALA A 213 13.62 9.78 22.28
N MET A 214 13.87 11.09 22.29
CA MET A 214 14.93 11.69 23.13
C MET A 214 14.63 11.55 24.62
N GLU A 215 13.38 11.65 25.04
CA GLU A 215 12.92 11.39 26.42
C GLU A 215 13.14 9.93 26.83
N ASN A 216 13.19 9.01 25.86
CA ASN A 216 13.55 7.60 26.06
C ASN A 216 15.07 7.33 25.88
N ASN A 217 15.92 8.35 26.07
CA ASN A 217 17.38 8.29 26.01
C ASN A 217 17.96 7.94 24.64
N ILE A 218 17.23 8.13 23.55
CA ILE A 218 17.71 7.96 22.18
C ILE A 218 18.40 9.27 21.76
N LYS A 219 19.58 9.17 21.16
CA LYS A 219 20.30 10.33 20.66
C LYS A 219 19.53 11.01 19.54
N ARG A 220 19.62 12.35 19.44
CA ARG A 220 18.87 13.13 18.47
C ARG A 220 19.06 12.67 17.02
N GLU A 221 20.30 12.35 16.62
CA GLU A 221 20.61 11.88 15.26
C GLU A 221 19.84 10.59 14.90
N GLU A 222 19.73 9.67 15.85
CA GLU A 222 18.95 8.44 15.71
C GLU A 222 17.45 8.74 15.77
N ALA A 223 17.01 9.51 16.75
CA ALA A 223 15.63 9.91 16.96
C ALA A 223 15.00 10.56 15.70
N GLU A 224 15.77 11.34 14.95
CA GLU A 224 15.32 11.98 13.70
C GLU A 224 15.01 10.97 12.57
N THR A 225 15.53 9.74 12.65
CA THR A 225 15.30 8.70 11.62
C THR A 225 14.14 7.77 11.92
N MET A 226 13.64 7.76 13.16
CA MET A 226 12.65 6.79 13.63
C MET A 226 11.21 7.09 13.23
N PRO A 227 10.72 8.35 13.24
CA PRO A 227 9.31 8.64 12.98
C PRO A 227 8.87 8.21 11.58
N LYS A 228 7.68 7.63 11.51
CA LYS A 228 6.99 7.30 10.26
C LYS A 228 5.66 8.03 10.19
N SER A 229 5.43 8.71 9.09
CA SER A 229 4.13 9.32 8.82
C SER A 229 3.16 8.27 8.28
N VAL A 230 1.96 8.24 8.83
CA VAL A 230 0.91 7.27 8.50
C VAL A 230 -0.38 7.99 8.18
N THR A 231 -1.11 7.49 7.20
CA THR A 231 -2.46 7.94 6.90
C THR A 231 -3.37 6.78 6.52
N PHE A 232 -4.65 6.95 6.83
CA PHE A 232 -5.71 6.08 6.36
C PHE A 232 -6.64 6.85 5.45
N ILE A 233 -6.97 6.27 4.29
CA ILE A 233 -7.91 6.84 3.33
C ILE A 233 -9.09 5.90 3.21
N ALA A 234 -10.25 6.40 3.61
CA ALA A 234 -11.49 5.66 3.49
C ALA A 234 -12.06 5.73 2.07
N SER A 235 -12.62 4.61 1.60
CA SER A 235 -13.39 4.54 0.36
C SER A 235 -14.67 3.75 0.54
N THR A 236 -15.62 4.04 -0.32
CA THR A 236 -16.89 3.34 -0.44
C THR A 236 -17.02 2.73 -1.84
N LEU A 237 -17.99 1.85 -2.04
CA LEU A 237 -18.29 1.33 -3.36
C LEU A 237 -18.69 2.43 -4.34
N GLN A 238 -19.40 3.47 -3.86
CA GLN A 238 -19.85 4.61 -4.67
C GLN A 238 -18.69 5.45 -5.23
N ASP A 239 -17.52 5.37 -4.63
CA ASP A 239 -16.33 6.04 -5.13
C ASP A 239 -15.78 5.38 -6.41
N ASN A 240 -16.13 4.12 -6.68
CA ASN A 240 -15.77 3.40 -7.89
C ASN A 240 -16.82 3.58 -9.00
N LYS A 241 -16.86 4.79 -9.58
CA LYS A 241 -17.82 5.13 -10.63
C LYS A 241 -17.73 4.25 -11.87
N ILE A 242 -16.53 3.72 -12.16
CA ILE A 242 -16.32 2.83 -13.32
C ILE A 242 -17.03 1.49 -13.06
N LEU A 243 -16.87 0.90 -11.88
CA LEU A 243 -17.55 -0.33 -11.52
C LEU A 243 -19.07 -0.14 -11.52
N MET A 244 -19.55 0.91 -10.86
CA MET A 244 -20.99 1.22 -10.80
C MET A 244 -21.63 1.43 -12.17
N LYS A 245 -20.87 1.94 -13.14
CA LYS A 245 -21.34 2.10 -14.53
C LYS A 245 -21.35 0.76 -15.28
N ASN A 246 -20.32 -0.07 -15.08
CA ASN A 246 -20.15 -1.32 -15.84
C ASN A 246 -20.97 -2.48 -15.27
N ASP A 247 -21.20 -2.48 -13.97
CA ASP A 247 -21.99 -3.48 -13.24
C ASP A 247 -22.87 -2.80 -12.18
N PRO A 248 -24.02 -2.22 -12.59
CA PRO A 248 -24.95 -1.58 -11.65
C PRO A 248 -25.53 -2.54 -10.60
N GLY A 249 -25.57 -3.84 -10.92
CA GLY A 249 -26.06 -4.89 -10.03
C GLY A 249 -25.07 -5.37 -8.97
N TYR A 250 -23.81 -4.93 -9.04
CA TYR A 250 -22.76 -5.40 -8.13
C TYR A 250 -23.10 -5.21 -6.65
N LEU A 251 -23.76 -4.09 -6.31
CA LEU A 251 -24.19 -3.82 -4.93
C LEU A 251 -25.17 -4.89 -4.40
N ALA A 252 -26.07 -5.38 -5.25
CA ALA A 252 -27.03 -6.41 -4.86
C ALA A 252 -26.36 -7.76 -4.58
N ASN A 253 -25.19 -8.03 -5.17
CA ASN A 253 -24.43 -9.25 -4.96
C ASN A 253 -23.57 -9.24 -3.68
N LEU A 254 -23.49 -8.08 -3.00
CA LEU A 254 -22.77 -7.93 -1.74
C LEU A 254 -23.68 -8.05 -0.49
N GLN A 255 -24.98 -8.14 -0.69
CA GLN A 255 -25.99 -8.36 0.36
C GLN A 255 -26.30 -9.87 0.48
#